data_71bd64e79b8314e53945acd99449d34f
#
_entry.id   71bd64e79b8314e53945acd99449d34f
#
_cell.length_a   1.000
_cell.length_b   1.000
_cell.length_c   1.000
_cell.angle_alpha   90.00
_cell.angle_beta   90.00
_cell.angle_gamma   90.00
#
_symmetry.space_group_name_H-M   'P 1'
#
loop_
_entity.id
_entity.type
_entity.pdbx_description
1 polymer ?
#
loop_
_entity_poly.entity_id
_entity_poly.type
_entity_poly.pdbx_seq_one_letter_code
_entity_poly.pdbx_strand_id
1 'polypeptide(L)'
;MQPNKDGDKLLSIIYKSFRERRKQGFSKSDAAFFEDGYCSSNPYLSKWNEDDIDDTLNQLRKEGMVKCDIIGNFSITEEGLGYMESRFKDRLDSIIDYISKLTQIIK
;
A
#
# COMPACT_ATOMS: atom_id res chain seq x y z
N MET A 1 -6.05 -3.94 -14.82
CA MET A 1 -5.06 -2.90 -15.18
C MET A 1 -4.00 -2.83 -14.10
N GLN A 2 -2.73 -2.74 -14.49
CA GLN A 2 -1.62 -2.70 -13.52
C GLN A 2 -1.37 -1.27 -13.08
N PRO A 3 -1.02 -1.05 -11.80
CA PRO A 3 -0.66 0.27 -11.33
C PRO A 3 0.58 0.81 -12.05
N ASN A 4 0.70 2.12 -12.13
CA ASN A 4 1.93 2.75 -12.60
C ASN A 4 3.03 2.60 -11.54
N LYS A 5 4.21 3.16 -11.81
CA LYS A 5 5.37 2.97 -10.92
C LYS A 5 5.11 3.47 -9.50
N ASP A 6 4.53 4.64 -9.35
CA ASP A 6 4.22 5.20 -8.02
C ASP A 6 3.10 4.43 -7.35
N GLY A 7 2.07 4.02 -8.10
CA GLY A 7 1.00 3.19 -7.58
C GLY A 7 1.51 1.85 -7.09
N ASP A 8 2.44 1.26 -7.82
CA ASP A 8 3.05 -0.01 -7.45
C ASP A 8 3.84 0.11 -6.14
N LYS A 9 4.60 1.20 -5.98
CA LYS A 9 5.33 1.47 -4.73
C LYS A 9 4.37 1.63 -3.56
N LEU A 10 3.35 2.46 -3.71
CA LEU A 10 2.41 2.75 -2.64
C LEU A 10 1.64 1.50 -2.25
N LEU A 11 1.16 0.76 -3.24
CA LEU A 11 0.41 -0.48 -2.98
C LEU A 11 1.28 -1.52 -2.29
N SER A 12 2.56 -1.62 -2.66
CA SER A 12 3.50 -2.53 -2.02
C SER A 12 3.70 -2.19 -0.54
N ILE A 13 3.80 -0.91 -0.23
CA ILE A 13 3.95 -0.44 1.17
C ILE A 13 2.69 -0.76 1.97
N ILE A 14 1.52 -0.52 1.39
CA ILE A 14 0.23 -0.84 2.01
C ILE A 14 0.13 -2.35 2.26
N TYR A 15 0.50 -3.15 1.28
CA TYR A 15 0.44 -4.60 1.39
C TYR A 15 1.40 -5.14 2.47
N LYS A 16 2.60 -4.55 2.58
CA LYS A 16 3.54 -4.89 3.65
C LYS A 16 2.90 -4.69 5.02
N SER A 17 2.26 -3.54 5.23
CA SER A 17 1.56 -3.25 6.48
C SER A 17 0.43 -4.24 6.74
N PHE A 18 -0.34 -4.58 5.69
CA PHE A 18 -1.40 -5.58 5.79
C PHE A 18 -0.84 -6.92 6.28
N ARG A 19 0.25 -7.38 5.68
CA ARG A 19 0.86 -8.66 6.03
C ARG A 19 1.37 -8.65 7.47
N GLU A 20 2.01 -7.57 7.88
CA GLU A 20 2.51 -7.42 9.25
C GLU A 20 1.38 -7.46 10.27
N ARG A 21 0.27 -6.78 9.98
CA ARG A 21 -0.90 -6.77 10.86
C ARG A 21 -1.52 -8.15 10.97
N ARG A 22 -1.59 -8.90 9.85
CA ARG A 22 -2.09 -10.27 9.88
C ARG A 22 -1.23 -11.15 10.80
N LYS A 23 0.08 -10.99 10.74
CA LYS A 23 0.99 -11.73 11.64
C LYS A 23 0.77 -11.37 13.09
N GLN A 24 0.36 -10.15 13.37
CA GLN A 24 0.08 -9.68 14.73
C GLN A 24 -1.28 -10.14 15.25
N GLY A 25 -2.06 -10.83 14.43
CA GLY A 25 -3.36 -11.35 14.83
C GLY A 25 -4.56 -10.52 14.43
N PHE A 26 -4.36 -9.45 13.66
CA PHE A 26 -5.48 -8.64 13.14
C PHE A 26 -6.34 -9.49 12.20
N SER A 27 -7.65 -9.28 12.25
CA SER A 27 -8.54 -9.86 11.26
C SER A 27 -8.19 -9.32 9.87
N LYS A 28 -8.65 -10.00 8.82
CA LYS A 28 -8.41 -9.56 7.45
C LYS A 28 -8.96 -8.14 7.23
N SER A 29 -10.17 -7.87 7.72
CA SER A 29 -10.80 -6.55 7.58
C SER A 29 -9.99 -5.47 8.30
N ASP A 30 -9.57 -5.73 9.52
CA ASP A 30 -8.82 -4.76 10.31
C ASP A 30 -7.42 -4.53 9.72
N ALA A 31 -6.79 -5.59 9.24
CA ALA A 31 -5.47 -5.49 8.62
C ALA A 31 -5.50 -4.70 7.32
N ALA A 32 -6.62 -4.75 6.60
CA ALA A 32 -6.78 -4.08 5.30
C ALA A 32 -7.18 -2.62 5.41
N PHE A 33 -7.60 -2.16 6.59
CA PHE A 33 -8.12 -0.80 6.80
C PHE A 33 -7.00 0.12 7.30
N PHE A 34 -6.89 1.29 6.69
CA PHE A 34 -5.87 2.29 7.02
C PHE A 34 -6.54 3.64 7.29
N GLU A 35 -6.24 4.21 8.44
CA GLU A 35 -6.81 5.48 8.84
C GLU A 35 -6.09 6.65 8.17
N ASP A 36 -6.79 7.77 8.09
CA ASP A 36 -6.20 9.04 7.70
C ASP A 36 -4.97 9.29 8.59
N GLY A 37 -3.86 9.69 8.01
CA GLY A 37 -2.61 9.86 8.75
C GLY A 37 -1.66 8.67 8.66
N TYR A 38 -2.12 7.51 8.19
CA TYR A 38 -1.24 6.36 8.00
C TYR A 38 -0.04 6.73 7.12
N CYS A 39 -0.29 7.39 6.00
CA CYS A 39 0.78 7.72 5.05
C CYS A 39 1.79 8.70 5.66
N SER A 40 1.34 9.68 6.42
CA SER A 40 2.25 10.66 7.01
C SER A 40 3.08 10.07 8.15
N SER A 41 2.60 9.02 8.81
CA SER A 41 3.33 8.36 9.90
C SER A 41 4.17 7.18 9.42
N ASN A 42 4.01 6.75 8.17
CA ASN A 42 4.76 5.64 7.61
C ASN A 42 6.17 6.09 7.20
N PRO A 43 7.24 5.40 7.65
CA PRO A 43 8.61 5.86 7.38
C PRO A 43 8.97 5.88 5.89
N TYR A 44 8.33 5.06 5.06
CA TYR A 44 8.60 5.06 3.62
C TYR A 44 7.87 6.18 2.89
N LEU A 45 6.73 6.63 3.42
CA LEU A 45 5.84 7.59 2.77
C LEU A 45 5.94 8.99 3.34
N SER A 46 6.52 9.15 4.53
CA SER A 46 6.57 10.45 5.20
C SER A 46 7.34 11.51 4.42
N LYS A 47 8.20 11.09 3.50
CA LYS A 47 9.00 11.98 2.66
C LYS A 47 8.34 12.30 1.31
N TRP A 48 7.23 11.64 1.01
CA TRP A 48 6.50 11.92 -0.22
C TRP A 48 5.69 13.21 -0.06
N ASN A 49 5.52 13.93 -1.15
CA ASN A 49 4.60 15.06 -1.19
C ASN A 49 3.17 14.56 -0.97
N GLU A 50 2.40 15.23 -0.10
CA GLU A 50 1.04 14.82 0.22
C GLU A 50 0.14 14.76 -1.01
N ASP A 51 0.28 15.73 -1.93
CA ASP A 51 -0.52 15.76 -3.15
C ASP A 51 -0.20 14.56 -4.03
N ASP A 52 1.06 14.14 -4.07
CA ASP A 52 1.47 12.97 -4.84
C ASP A 52 0.89 11.68 -4.24
N ILE A 53 0.83 11.60 -2.92
CA ILE A 53 0.20 10.46 -2.23
C ILE A 53 -1.29 10.41 -2.57
N ASP A 54 -1.97 11.54 -2.49
CA ASP A 54 -3.41 11.63 -2.78
C ASP A 54 -3.70 11.25 -4.24
N ASP A 55 -2.91 11.75 -5.16
CA ASP A 55 -3.04 11.44 -6.58
C ASP A 55 -2.82 9.94 -6.83
N THR A 56 -1.82 9.36 -6.16
CA THR A 56 -1.49 7.95 -6.31
C THR A 56 -2.60 7.07 -5.72
N LEU A 57 -3.11 7.42 -4.54
CA LEU A 57 -4.25 6.70 -3.94
C LEU A 57 -5.47 6.78 -4.85
N ASN A 58 -5.73 7.94 -5.42
CA ASN A 58 -6.86 8.11 -6.33
C ASN A 58 -6.70 7.25 -7.58
N GLN A 59 -5.50 7.15 -8.10
CA GLN A 59 -5.20 6.30 -9.24
C GLN A 59 -5.43 4.82 -8.88
N LEU A 60 -4.94 4.38 -7.73
CA LEU A 60 -5.17 3.01 -7.24
C LEU A 60 -6.65 2.73 -7.03
N ARG A 61 -7.41 3.72 -6.56
CA ARG A 61 -8.86 3.60 -6.39
C ARG A 61 -9.55 3.37 -7.75
N LYS A 62 -9.16 4.14 -8.76
CA LYS A 62 -9.71 3.98 -10.11
C LYS A 62 -9.40 2.60 -10.69
N GLU A 63 -8.28 2.03 -10.33
CA GLU A 63 -7.86 0.70 -10.78
C GLU A 63 -8.46 -0.42 -9.93
N GLY A 64 -9.23 -0.09 -8.90
CA GLY A 64 -9.88 -1.08 -8.06
C GLY A 64 -9.00 -1.70 -6.99
N MET A 65 -7.77 -1.20 -6.82
CA MET A 65 -6.80 -1.78 -5.88
C MET A 65 -7.04 -1.34 -4.44
N VAL A 66 -7.61 -0.15 -4.26
CA VAL A 66 -7.97 0.37 -2.93
C VAL A 66 -9.36 1.00 -3.00
N LYS A 67 -9.99 1.11 -1.83
CA LYS A 67 -11.22 1.90 -1.65
C LYS A 67 -10.87 3.07 -0.74
N CYS A 68 -11.41 4.24 -1.04
CA CYS A 68 -11.19 5.44 -0.24
C CYS A 68 -12.53 5.99 0.23
N ASP A 69 -12.58 6.52 1.45
CA ASP A 69 -13.77 7.24 1.91
C ASP A 69 -13.51 8.76 1.86
N ILE A 70 -14.52 9.54 2.22
CA ILE A 70 -14.44 10.99 2.10
C ILE A 70 -13.66 11.66 3.24
N ILE A 71 -13.35 10.92 4.30
CA ILE A 71 -12.60 11.46 5.44
C ILE A 71 -11.12 11.08 5.43
N GLY A 72 -10.66 10.43 4.37
CA GLY A 72 -9.25 10.13 4.20
C GLY A 72 -8.81 8.73 4.60
N ASN A 73 -9.74 7.90 5.05
CA ASN A 73 -9.42 6.48 5.32
C ASN A 73 -9.42 5.71 4.01
N PHE A 74 -8.67 4.62 3.96
CA PHE A 74 -8.67 3.77 2.77
C PHE A 74 -8.46 2.31 3.17
N SER A 75 -8.78 1.41 2.26
CA SER A 75 -8.62 -0.03 2.46
C SER A 75 -8.07 -0.66 1.20
N ILE A 76 -7.19 -1.65 1.35
CA ILE A 76 -6.78 -2.46 0.20
C ILE A 76 -7.91 -3.44 -0.10
N THR A 77 -8.26 -3.58 -1.38
CA THR A 77 -9.36 -4.43 -1.83
C THR A 77 -8.90 -5.86 -2.04
N GLU A 78 -9.86 -6.78 -2.22
CA GLU A 78 -9.54 -8.16 -2.62
C GLU A 78 -8.73 -8.18 -3.91
N GLU A 79 -9.07 -7.31 -4.85
CA GLU A 79 -8.34 -7.20 -6.11
C GLU A 79 -6.91 -6.74 -5.88
N GLY A 80 -6.71 -5.75 -5.00
CA GLY A 80 -5.38 -5.28 -4.63
C GLY A 80 -4.57 -6.34 -3.92
N LEU A 81 -5.20 -7.07 -3.01
CA LEU A 81 -4.55 -8.19 -2.32
C LEU A 81 -4.14 -9.29 -3.30
N GLY A 82 -5.04 -9.66 -4.20
CA GLY A 82 -4.76 -10.69 -5.21
C GLY A 82 -3.61 -10.31 -6.12
N TYR A 83 -3.58 -9.06 -6.55
CA TYR A 83 -2.48 -8.55 -7.38
C TYR A 83 -1.13 -8.66 -6.65
N MET A 84 -1.09 -8.25 -5.39
CA MET A 84 0.13 -8.29 -4.59
C MET A 84 0.55 -9.72 -4.25
N GLU A 85 -0.40 -10.59 -3.91
CA GLU A 85 -0.12 -11.99 -3.64
C GLU A 85 0.48 -12.69 -4.86
N SER A 86 -0.07 -12.41 -6.03
CA SER A 86 0.46 -12.94 -7.29
C SER A 86 1.89 -12.45 -7.53
N ARG A 87 2.16 -11.18 -7.25
CA ARG A 87 3.47 -10.58 -7.47
C ARG A 87 4.53 -11.09 -6.50
N PHE A 88 4.18 -11.23 -5.21
CA PHE A 88 5.14 -11.59 -4.16
C PHE A 88 4.97 -13.01 -3.62
N LYS A 89 3.93 -13.71 -4.04
CA LYS A 89 3.65 -15.10 -3.66
C LYS A 89 3.70 -15.30 -2.14
N ASP A 90 3.10 -14.36 -1.39
CA ASP A 90 3.04 -14.38 0.08
C ASP A 90 4.40 -14.31 0.77
N ARG A 91 5.41 -13.80 0.10
CA ARG A 91 6.77 -13.72 0.66
C ARG A 91 7.06 -12.32 1.15
N LEU A 92 6.91 -12.13 2.44
CA LEU A 92 7.14 -10.82 3.07
C LEU A 92 8.56 -10.29 2.83
N ASP A 93 9.55 -11.18 2.83
CA ASP A 93 10.95 -10.81 2.57
C ASP A 93 11.12 -10.17 1.20
N SER A 94 10.43 -10.70 0.19
CA SER A 94 10.46 -10.15 -1.17
C SER A 94 9.88 -8.75 -1.23
N ILE A 95 8.83 -8.49 -0.45
CA ILE A 95 8.20 -7.18 -0.37
C ILE A 95 9.16 -6.17 0.26
N ILE A 96 9.82 -6.57 1.33
CA ILE A 96 10.79 -5.71 2.03
C ILE A 96 11.94 -5.35 1.11
N ASP A 97 12.49 -6.33 0.40
CA ASP A 97 13.58 -6.11 -0.56
C ASP A 97 13.15 -5.14 -1.66
N TYR A 98 11.96 -5.34 -2.19
CA TYR A 98 11.43 -4.50 -3.26
C TYR A 98 11.31 -3.04 -2.80
N ILE A 99 10.71 -2.83 -1.63
CA ILE A 99 10.51 -1.50 -1.06
C ILE A 99 11.85 -0.83 -0.78
N SER A 100 12.82 -1.56 -0.24
CA SER A 100 14.16 -1.05 0.05
C SER A 100 14.85 -0.57 -1.22
N LYS A 101 14.76 -1.33 -2.30
CA LYS A 101 15.34 -0.95 -3.59
C LYS A 101 14.71 0.32 -4.14
N LEU A 102 13.39 0.44 -4.04
CA LEU A 102 12.69 1.64 -4.50
C LEU A 102 13.10 2.87 -3.70
N THR A 103 13.25 2.71 -2.40
CA THR A 103 13.62 3.81 -1.52
C THR A 103 15.04 4.31 -1.82
N GLN A 104 15.95 3.42 -2.16
CA GLN A 104 17.30 3.79 -2.54
C GLN A 104 17.36 4.57 -3.84
N ILE A 105 16.48 4.27 -4.76
CA ILE A 105 16.45 4.92 -6.08
C ILE A 105 15.90 6.34 -6.00
N ILE A 106 15.11 6.65 -5.01
CA ILE A 106 14.36 7.92 -4.90
C ILE A 106 15.19 9.04 -4.25
N LYS A 107 16.36 8.81 -3.85
CA LYS A 107 17.18 9.84 -3.22
C LYS A 107 17.40 11.07 -4.11
#